data_01ce0a0aa4d7c78745e1c70ab7a4bd7a
#
_entry.id   01ce0a0aa4d7c78745e1c70ab7a4bd7a
#
_cell.length_a   1.000
_cell.length_b   1.000
_cell.length_c   1.000
_cell.angle_alpha   90.00
_cell.angle_beta   90.00
_cell.angle_gamma   90.00
#
_symmetry.space_group_name_H-M   'P 1'
#
loop_
_entity.id
_entity.type
_entity.pdbx_description
1 polymer ?
#
loop_
_entity_poly.entity_id
_entity_poly.type
_entity_poly.pdbx_seq_one_letter_code
_entity_poly.pdbx_strand_id
1 'polypeptide(L)'
;LPILRKAGYRVVYQPLSKVIHFEGVSNGTDVNGTGLKRYQVENSQKLKEKWADEFKKQCVNDGNPNPFRARERSQGKKVILVVDHYVPTFDKDAGSKTTYQYLKMFLKKGYVVKFLGDNFLHEEPYSTTLQQMGIEILYGDHWATGLWDWLKLNKDEIDVAYLNRPHIATKYVDFIKENTNIKVIYYGHDLHFLRLGRE
;
A
#
# COMPACT_ATOMS: atom_id res chain seq x y z
N LEU A 1 10.14 -13.61 12.62
CA LEU A 1 9.41 -12.34 12.45
C LEU A 1 8.15 -12.24 13.32
N PRO A 2 7.25 -13.25 13.47
CA PRO A 2 6.09 -13.18 14.37
C PRO A 2 6.46 -12.86 15.83
N ILE A 3 7.55 -13.45 16.35
CA ILE A 3 8.03 -13.19 17.73
C ILE A 3 8.33 -11.70 17.95
N LEU A 4 9.09 -11.07 17.05
CA LEU A 4 9.46 -9.66 17.17
C LEU A 4 8.23 -8.76 17.21
N ARG A 5 7.25 -9.05 16.39
CA ARG A 5 6.01 -8.27 16.34
C ARG A 5 5.13 -8.47 17.58
N LYS A 6 5.05 -9.70 18.12
CA LYS A 6 4.36 -9.96 19.41
C LYS A 6 5.03 -9.21 20.57
N ALA A 7 6.34 -9.02 20.50
CA ALA A 7 7.09 -8.23 21.47
C ALA A 7 7.01 -6.70 21.23
N GLY A 8 6.16 -6.25 20.28
CA GLY A 8 5.96 -4.82 19.99
C GLY A 8 6.98 -4.20 19.04
N TYR A 9 7.95 -4.96 18.52
CA TYR A 9 8.93 -4.44 17.57
C TYR A 9 8.37 -4.29 16.17
N ARG A 10 8.81 -3.26 15.48
CA ARG A 10 8.55 -3.07 14.05
C ARG A 10 9.49 -3.95 13.22
N VAL A 11 8.97 -4.48 12.13
CA VAL A 11 9.75 -5.15 11.10
C VAL A 11 9.69 -4.27 9.86
N VAL A 12 10.84 -3.76 9.45
CA VAL A 12 10.97 -2.77 8.37
C VAL A 12 11.72 -3.43 7.20
N TYR A 13 11.24 -3.22 6.00
CA TYR A 13 11.96 -3.53 4.78
C TYR A 13 12.87 -2.34 4.42
N GLN A 14 14.15 -2.62 4.19
CA GLN A 14 15.14 -1.62 3.75
C GLN A 14 15.57 -1.91 2.32
N PRO A 15 15.03 -1.22 1.31
CA PRO A 15 15.26 -1.53 -0.09
C PRO A 15 16.70 -1.23 -0.56
N LEU A 16 17.40 -0.34 0.14
CA LEU A 16 18.79 0.00 -0.18
C LEU A 16 19.81 -1.01 0.35
N SER A 17 19.39 -1.91 1.25
CA SER A 17 20.24 -2.98 1.76
C SER A 17 20.23 -4.15 0.77
N LYS A 18 21.29 -4.23 -0.02
CA LYS A 18 21.47 -5.28 -1.03
C LYS A 18 22.42 -6.35 -0.50
N VAL A 19 21.99 -7.60 -0.52
CA VAL A 19 22.81 -8.76 -0.16
C VAL A 19 22.85 -9.70 -1.36
N ILE A 20 24.06 -10.11 -1.76
CA ILE A 20 24.24 -11.12 -2.78
C ILE A 20 24.30 -12.48 -2.10
N HIS A 21 23.37 -13.36 -2.43
CA HIS A 21 23.32 -14.71 -1.91
C HIS A 21 23.58 -15.72 -3.02
N PHE A 22 24.68 -16.45 -2.89
CA PHE A 22 25.05 -17.55 -3.82
C PHE A 22 24.38 -18.83 -3.35
N GLU A 23 23.27 -19.18 -3.98
CA GLU A 23 22.50 -20.36 -3.58
C GLU A 23 23.27 -21.65 -3.86
N GLY A 24 23.19 -22.60 -2.91
CA GLY A 24 23.80 -23.93 -3.06
C GLY A 24 25.28 -24.03 -2.67
N VAL A 25 25.99 -22.93 -2.47
CA VAL A 25 27.44 -22.97 -2.15
C VAL A 25 27.71 -23.66 -0.80
N SER A 26 26.90 -23.40 0.23
CA SER A 26 27.16 -23.93 1.57
C SER A 26 26.47 -25.28 1.85
N ASN A 27 25.23 -25.47 1.37
CA ASN A 27 24.37 -26.58 1.81
C ASN A 27 23.66 -27.29 0.66
N GLY A 28 24.07 -27.06 -0.60
CA GLY A 28 23.37 -27.58 -1.79
C GLY A 28 21.98 -26.96 -2.01
N THR A 29 21.25 -27.48 -2.98
CA THR A 29 19.89 -27.01 -3.33
C THR A 29 18.81 -28.08 -3.12
N ASP A 30 19.18 -29.34 -2.97
CA ASP A 30 18.25 -30.46 -2.84
C ASP A 30 17.63 -30.51 -1.44
N VAL A 31 16.32 -30.31 -1.38
CA VAL A 31 15.51 -30.37 -0.14
C VAL A 31 15.08 -31.79 0.23
N ASN A 32 15.13 -32.71 -0.72
CA ASN A 32 14.73 -34.12 -0.55
C ASN A 32 15.91 -35.07 -0.28
N GLY A 33 17.14 -34.58 -0.42
CA GLY A 33 18.35 -35.35 -0.19
C GLY A 33 18.75 -35.48 1.28
N THR A 34 19.93 -36.02 1.51
CA THR A 34 20.50 -36.24 2.87
C THR A 34 21.14 -34.99 3.48
N GLY A 35 21.26 -33.88 2.70
CA GLY A 35 21.88 -32.64 3.12
C GLY A 35 21.06 -31.81 4.12
N LEU A 36 21.65 -30.71 4.58
CA LEU A 36 21.00 -29.80 5.56
C LEU A 36 19.70 -29.18 5.04
N LYS A 37 19.51 -29.08 3.73
CA LYS A 37 18.30 -28.52 3.11
C LYS A 37 17.02 -29.34 3.43
N ARG A 38 17.13 -30.63 3.76
CA ARG A 38 15.98 -31.44 4.19
C ARG A 38 15.26 -30.84 5.40
N TYR A 39 15.99 -30.18 6.30
CA TYR A 39 15.40 -29.54 7.46
C TYR A 39 14.49 -28.36 7.11
N GLN A 40 14.54 -27.84 5.88
CA GLN A 40 13.60 -26.80 5.45
C GLN A 40 12.17 -27.32 5.42
N VAL A 41 11.96 -28.57 4.99
CA VAL A 41 10.63 -29.19 4.95
C VAL A 41 10.12 -29.40 6.38
N GLU A 42 10.93 -30.04 7.24
CA GLU A 42 10.55 -30.28 8.63
C GLU A 42 10.29 -28.97 9.40
N ASN A 43 11.19 -28.00 9.24
CA ASN A 43 11.06 -26.72 9.92
C ASN A 43 9.89 -25.88 9.39
N SER A 44 9.54 -26.02 8.11
CA SER A 44 8.36 -25.40 7.52
C SER A 44 7.08 -25.93 8.18
N GLN A 45 7.00 -27.24 8.41
CA GLN A 45 5.86 -27.85 9.10
C GLN A 45 5.78 -27.38 10.56
N LYS A 46 6.89 -27.45 11.30
CA LYS A 46 6.97 -26.96 12.68
C LYS A 46 6.61 -25.48 12.80
N LEU A 47 7.01 -24.66 11.80
CA LEU A 47 6.67 -23.26 11.74
C LEU A 47 5.16 -23.05 11.56
N LYS A 48 4.54 -23.81 10.66
CA LYS A 48 3.09 -23.74 10.40
C LYS A 48 2.30 -24.11 11.66
N GLU A 49 2.67 -25.17 12.34
CA GLU A 49 2.02 -25.60 13.56
C GLU A 49 2.19 -24.58 14.70
N LYS A 50 3.42 -24.16 14.97
CA LYS A 50 3.74 -23.21 16.03
C LYS A 50 3.07 -21.86 15.87
N TRP A 51 2.87 -21.41 14.63
CA TRP A 51 2.37 -20.07 14.31
C TRP A 51 1.01 -20.09 13.59
N ALA A 52 0.25 -21.20 13.70
CA ALA A 52 -1.02 -21.37 13.01
C ALA A 52 -1.98 -20.20 13.23
N ASP A 53 -2.13 -19.71 14.46
CA ASP A 53 -3.01 -18.58 14.77
C ASP A 53 -2.51 -17.24 14.22
N GLU A 54 -1.22 -17.07 14.07
CA GLU A 54 -0.67 -15.86 13.43
C GLU A 54 -0.81 -15.91 11.91
N PHE A 55 -0.70 -17.11 11.30
CA PHE A 55 -0.95 -17.28 9.86
C PHE A 55 -2.41 -17.05 9.50
N LYS A 56 -3.36 -17.42 10.35
CA LYS A 56 -4.80 -17.12 10.15
C LYS A 56 -5.09 -15.62 10.05
N LYS A 57 -4.23 -14.76 10.60
CA LYS A 57 -4.35 -13.31 10.55
C LYS A 57 -3.72 -12.68 9.31
N GLN A 58 -3.17 -13.48 8.42
CA GLN A 58 -2.54 -13.01 7.19
C GLN A 58 -3.40 -13.40 6.00
N CYS A 59 -3.34 -12.58 4.94
CA CYS A 59 -3.94 -12.96 3.68
C CYS A 59 -3.16 -14.12 3.06
N VAL A 60 -3.88 -15.02 2.41
CA VAL A 60 -3.28 -16.18 1.75
C VAL A 60 -2.49 -15.70 0.54
N ASN A 61 -1.27 -16.23 0.38
CA ASN A 61 -0.52 -16.15 -0.86
C ASN A 61 -0.71 -17.49 -1.60
N ASP A 62 -1.62 -17.49 -2.55
CA ASP A 62 -2.02 -18.67 -3.33
C ASP A 62 -1.26 -18.80 -4.66
N GLY A 63 -0.23 -17.96 -4.84
CA GLY A 63 0.53 -17.89 -6.10
C GLY A 63 -0.13 -17.03 -7.18
N ASN A 64 -1.21 -16.33 -6.86
CA ASN A 64 -1.83 -15.35 -7.77
C ASN A 64 -0.77 -14.32 -8.20
N PRO A 65 -0.64 -14.02 -9.50
CA PRO A 65 0.27 -12.98 -10.00
C PRO A 65 -0.06 -11.58 -9.48
N ASN A 66 -1.27 -11.36 -8.96
CA ASN A 66 -1.65 -10.12 -8.27
C ASN A 66 -1.66 -10.32 -6.74
N PRO A 67 -0.53 -10.17 -6.04
CA PRO A 67 -0.44 -10.40 -4.60
C PRO A 67 -0.92 -9.19 -3.78
N PHE A 68 -1.94 -8.46 -4.21
CA PHE A 68 -2.36 -7.19 -3.63
C PHE A 68 -2.49 -7.26 -2.10
N ARG A 69 -3.24 -8.24 -1.58
CA ARG A 69 -3.40 -8.41 -0.13
C ARG A 69 -2.34 -9.31 0.49
N ALA A 70 -1.78 -10.25 -0.25
CA ALA A 70 -0.79 -11.21 0.27
C ALA A 70 0.52 -10.54 0.72
N ARG A 71 0.91 -9.43 0.09
CA ARG A 71 2.09 -8.64 0.47
C ARG A 71 1.87 -7.72 1.66
N GLU A 72 0.63 -7.52 2.08
CA GLU A 72 0.25 -6.57 3.12
C GLU A 72 -0.36 -7.27 4.34
N ARG A 73 -0.57 -6.50 5.41
CA ARG A 73 -1.30 -6.91 6.60
C ARG A 73 -2.68 -6.30 6.61
N SER A 74 -3.40 -6.53 5.52
CA SER A 74 -4.71 -5.93 5.27
C SER A 74 -5.89 -6.86 5.58
N GLN A 75 -5.64 -8.10 6.05
CA GLN A 75 -6.73 -9.00 6.40
C GLN A 75 -7.63 -8.38 7.48
N GLY A 76 -8.92 -8.31 7.19
CA GLY A 76 -9.91 -7.68 8.05
C GLY A 76 -9.85 -6.15 8.13
N LYS A 77 -8.99 -5.51 7.32
CA LYS A 77 -8.90 -4.04 7.24
C LYS A 77 -9.46 -3.54 5.92
N LYS A 78 -10.02 -2.35 5.96
CA LYS A 78 -10.42 -1.62 4.76
C LYS A 78 -9.24 -0.93 4.12
N VAL A 79 -9.21 -0.92 2.79
CA VAL A 79 -8.22 -0.25 1.97
C VAL A 79 -8.80 1.05 1.44
N ILE A 80 -8.09 2.16 1.62
CA ILE A 80 -8.44 3.45 1.07
C ILE A 80 -7.35 3.96 0.14
N LEU A 81 -7.75 4.32 -1.08
CA LEU A 81 -6.91 5.04 -2.04
C LEU A 81 -7.23 6.54 -1.94
N VAL A 82 -6.25 7.31 -1.53
CA VAL A 82 -6.32 8.79 -1.50
C VAL A 82 -5.62 9.32 -2.74
N VAL A 83 -6.33 10.15 -3.52
CA VAL A 83 -5.78 10.79 -4.72
C VAL A 83 -5.79 12.30 -4.51
N ASP A 84 -4.64 12.93 -4.69
CA ASP A 84 -4.49 14.38 -4.67
C ASP A 84 -3.60 14.84 -5.83
N HIS A 85 -3.44 16.11 -6.03
CA HIS A 85 -2.64 16.70 -7.08
C HIS A 85 -1.16 16.29 -7.03
N TYR A 86 -0.58 16.28 -5.82
CA TYR A 86 0.80 15.89 -5.52
C TYR A 86 0.91 15.34 -4.09
N VAL A 87 2.06 14.81 -3.74
CA VAL A 87 2.35 14.39 -2.36
C VAL A 87 2.28 15.60 -1.44
N PRO A 88 1.49 15.56 -0.33
CA PRO A 88 1.22 16.75 0.47
C PRO A 88 2.48 17.30 1.14
N THR A 89 2.83 18.53 0.78
CA THR A 89 3.91 19.33 1.39
C THR A 89 3.37 20.02 2.64
N PHE A 90 3.10 19.23 3.68
CA PHE A 90 2.25 19.55 4.84
C PHE A 90 2.73 20.72 5.72
N ASP A 91 3.92 21.19 5.53
CA ASP A 91 4.52 22.38 6.18
C ASP A 91 4.52 23.63 5.30
N LYS A 92 4.11 23.52 4.01
CA LYS A 92 4.18 24.62 3.05
C LYS A 92 2.84 25.28 2.79
N ASP A 93 1.75 24.50 2.76
CA ASP A 93 0.42 25.03 2.44
C ASP A 93 -0.71 24.37 3.25
N ALA A 94 -1.83 25.10 3.39
CA ALA A 94 -2.97 24.66 4.19
C ALA A 94 -3.70 23.44 3.60
N GLY A 95 -3.77 23.32 2.28
CA GLY A 95 -4.38 22.17 1.60
C GLY A 95 -3.61 20.90 1.85
N SER A 96 -2.30 20.92 1.66
CA SER A 96 -1.39 19.82 1.96
C SER A 96 -1.43 19.44 3.45
N LYS A 97 -1.48 20.42 4.34
CA LYS A 97 -1.64 20.18 5.78
C LYS A 97 -2.95 19.44 6.09
N THR A 98 -4.03 19.84 5.44
CA THR A 98 -5.35 19.20 5.59
C THR A 98 -5.32 17.76 5.08
N THR A 99 -4.80 17.52 3.88
CA THR A 99 -4.61 16.17 3.32
C THR A 99 -3.79 15.29 4.27
N TYR A 100 -2.68 15.80 4.79
CA TYR A 100 -1.85 15.08 5.75
C TYR A 100 -2.61 14.70 7.04
N GLN A 101 -3.46 15.58 7.57
CA GLN A 101 -4.29 15.27 8.74
C GLN A 101 -5.31 14.17 8.44
N TYR A 102 -5.93 14.17 7.26
CA TYR A 102 -6.82 13.08 6.84
C TYR A 102 -6.08 11.75 6.70
N LEU A 103 -4.89 11.72 6.13
CA LEU A 103 -4.06 10.52 6.05
C LEU A 103 -3.76 9.95 7.44
N LYS A 104 -3.40 10.80 8.40
CA LYS A 104 -3.22 10.40 9.82
C LYS A 104 -4.49 9.84 10.42
N MET A 105 -5.63 10.47 10.16
CA MET A 105 -6.94 10.03 10.64
C MET A 105 -7.30 8.64 10.09
N PHE A 106 -7.08 8.39 8.79
CA PHE A 106 -7.34 7.09 8.17
C PHE A 106 -6.47 5.99 8.79
N LEU A 107 -5.19 6.25 9.00
CA LEU A 107 -4.30 5.32 9.70
C LEU A 107 -4.78 5.03 11.13
N LYS A 108 -5.17 6.07 11.88
CA LYS A 108 -5.70 5.94 13.25
C LYS A 108 -6.98 5.11 13.29
N LYS A 109 -7.80 5.19 12.25
CA LYS A 109 -9.02 4.37 12.09
C LYS A 109 -8.74 2.95 11.59
N GLY A 110 -7.47 2.59 11.38
CA GLY A 110 -7.05 1.25 10.99
C GLY A 110 -7.14 0.93 9.50
N TYR A 111 -7.35 1.91 8.64
CA TYR A 111 -7.29 1.70 7.20
C TYR A 111 -5.87 1.35 6.74
N VAL A 112 -5.78 0.52 5.71
CA VAL A 112 -4.59 0.43 4.86
C VAL A 112 -4.68 1.59 3.85
N VAL A 113 -3.73 2.50 3.93
CA VAL A 113 -3.75 3.73 3.13
C VAL A 113 -2.77 3.63 1.98
N LYS A 114 -3.29 3.81 0.77
CA LYS A 114 -2.52 4.03 -0.46
C LYS A 114 -2.71 5.47 -0.88
N PHE A 115 -1.64 6.13 -1.28
CA PHE A 115 -1.67 7.53 -1.70
C PHE A 115 -1.12 7.66 -3.12
N LEU A 116 -1.84 8.39 -3.96
CA LEU A 116 -1.46 8.74 -5.31
C LEU A 116 -1.41 10.26 -5.45
N GLY A 117 -0.23 10.81 -5.74
CA GLY A 117 -0.11 12.13 -6.33
C GLY A 117 -0.32 12.03 -7.83
N ASP A 118 -1.23 12.82 -8.41
CA ASP A 118 -1.58 12.75 -9.84
C ASP A 118 -0.42 13.15 -10.78
N ASN A 119 0.61 13.76 -10.21
CA ASN A 119 1.88 14.04 -10.89
C ASN A 119 2.84 12.82 -10.92
N PHE A 120 2.53 11.74 -10.21
CA PHE A 120 3.32 10.51 -10.06
C PHE A 120 4.76 10.72 -9.57
N LEU A 121 5.04 11.83 -8.90
CA LEU A 121 6.37 12.13 -8.40
C LEU A 121 6.58 11.63 -6.97
N HIS A 122 7.83 11.27 -6.68
CA HIS A 122 8.31 11.03 -5.32
C HIS A 122 8.98 12.30 -4.82
N GLU A 123 8.43 12.92 -3.80
CA GLU A 123 8.90 14.21 -3.28
C GLU A 123 9.48 14.06 -1.87
N GLU A 124 10.78 14.30 -1.75
CA GLU A 124 11.45 14.31 -0.45
C GLU A 124 11.29 15.66 0.27
N PRO A 125 11.17 15.65 1.59
CA PRO A 125 11.15 14.48 2.51
C PRO A 125 9.74 13.92 2.73
N TYR A 126 8.73 14.42 2.02
CA TYR A 126 7.31 14.15 2.28
C TYR A 126 6.90 12.71 1.96
N SER A 127 7.31 12.20 0.82
CA SER A 127 7.03 10.81 0.44
C SER A 127 7.63 9.83 1.44
N THR A 128 8.90 10.00 1.80
CA THR A 128 9.56 9.17 2.81
C THR A 128 8.85 9.27 4.16
N THR A 129 8.42 10.45 4.58
CA THR A 129 7.66 10.64 5.83
C THR A 129 6.36 9.82 5.82
N LEU A 130 5.59 9.90 4.74
CA LEU A 130 4.34 9.13 4.61
C LEU A 130 4.59 7.62 4.57
N GLN A 131 5.62 7.17 3.85
CA GLN A 131 6.01 5.75 3.81
C GLN A 131 6.43 5.23 5.18
N GLN A 132 7.16 6.00 5.98
CA GLN A 132 7.51 5.66 7.36
C GLN A 132 6.29 5.55 8.28
N MET A 133 5.21 6.26 7.98
CA MET A 133 3.94 6.12 8.69
C MET A 133 3.17 4.84 8.27
N GLY A 134 3.59 4.16 7.21
CA GLY A 134 2.96 2.95 6.69
C GLY A 134 2.00 3.20 5.54
N ILE A 135 2.06 4.37 4.88
CA ILE A 135 1.32 4.69 3.68
C ILE A 135 2.09 4.22 2.46
N GLU A 136 1.45 3.50 1.56
CA GLU A 136 2.03 3.16 0.26
C GLU A 136 1.83 4.34 -0.70
N ILE A 137 2.94 4.88 -1.20
CA ILE A 137 2.93 5.94 -2.22
C ILE A 137 3.04 5.29 -3.59
N LEU A 138 2.09 5.59 -4.48
CA LEU A 138 2.07 5.13 -5.87
C LEU A 138 2.75 6.19 -6.74
N TYR A 139 3.98 5.94 -7.19
CA TYR A 139 4.78 6.92 -7.94
C TYR A 139 5.65 6.27 -9.02
N GLY A 140 6.10 7.08 -9.97
CA GLY A 140 6.96 6.70 -11.09
C GLY A 140 6.21 6.24 -12.33
N ASP A 141 6.94 6.03 -13.41
CA ASP A 141 6.42 5.75 -14.76
C ASP A 141 5.53 4.51 -14.81
N HIS A 142 5.84 3.50 -14.02
CA HIS A 142 5.01 2.30 -13.92
C HIS A 142 3.57 2.63 -13.50
N TRP A 143 3.40 3.55 -12.56
CA TRP A 143 2.07 3.97 -12.11
C TRP A 143 1.42 4.97 -13.07
N ALA A 144 2.20 5.85 -13.68
CA ALA A 144 1.68 6.80 -14.66
C ALA A 144 1.05 6.10 -15.88
N THR A 145 1.60 4.97 -16.29
CA THR A 145 1.13 4.20 -17.44
C THR A 145 0.14 3.08 -17.08
N GLY A 146 0.31 2.44 -15.91
CA GLY A 146 -0.42 1.22 -15.52
C GLY A 146 -1.57 1.42 -14.53
N LEU A 147 -1.84 2.64 -14.07
CA LEU A 147 -2.80 2.92 -12.99
C LEU A 147 -4.22 2.41 -13.29
N TRP A 148 -4.71 2.65 -14.49
CA TRP A 148 -6.09 2.29 -14.87
C TRP A 148 -6.31 0.79 -14.91
N ASP A 149 -5.36 0.04 -15.44
CA ASP A 149 -5.40 -1.42 -15.45
C ASP A 149 -5.26 -1.99 -14.05
N TRP A 150 -4.41 -1.37 -13.22
CA TRP A 150 -4.27 -1.75 -11.83
C TRP A 150 -5.56 -1.51 -11.03
N LEU A 151 -6.28 -0.41 -11.26
CA LEU A 151 -7.58 -0.15 -10.63
C LEU A 151 -8.63 -1.20 -11.03
N LYS A 152 -8.70 -1.56 -12.33
CA LYS A 152 -9.59 -2.64 -12.80
C LYS A 152 -9.25 -3.98 -12.17
N LEU A 153 -7.96 -4.31 -12.13
CA LEU A 153 -7.48 -5.58 -11.58
C LEU A 153 -7.79 -5.72 -10.08
N ASN A 154 -7.77 -4.60 -9.35
CA ASN A 154 -7.97 -4.55 -7.90
C ASN A 154 -9.31 -3.92 -7.48
N LYS A 155 -10.31 -3.93 -8.36
CA LYS A 155 -11.62 -3.29 -8.16
C LYS A 155 -12.36 -3.73 -6.90
N ASP A 156 -12.14 -4.96 -6.45
CA ASP A 156 -12.77 -5.57 -5.28
C ASP A 156 -11.88 -5.52 -4.03
N GLU A 157 -10.64 -5.04 -4.17
CA GLU A 157 -9.64 -4.98 -3.10
C GLU A 157 -9.54 -3.61 -2.43
N ILE A 158 -10.05 -2.57 -3.10
CA ILE A 158 -10.05 -1.19 -2.60
C ILE A 158 -11.48 -0.85 -2.18
N ASP A 159 -11.68 -0.52 -0.91
CA ASP A 159 -13.02 -0.21 -0.39
C ASP A 159 -13.45 1.23 -0.71
N VAL A 160 -12.51 2.18 -0.67
CA VAL A 160 -12.81 3.62 -0.80
C VAL A 160 -11.75 4.31 -1.63
N ALA A 161 -12.17 5.17 -2.56
CA ALA A 161 -11.35 6.19 -3.19
C ALA A 161 -11.72 7.57 -2.62
N TYR A 162 -10.75 8.25 -2.03
CA TYR A 162 -10.89 9.59 -1.49
C TYR A 162 -10.22 10.58 -2.44
N LEU A 163 -11.03 11.31 -3.20
CA LEU A 163 -10.58 12.21 -4.26
C LEU A 163 -10.55 13.66 -3.76
N ASN A 164 -9.37 14.22 -3.67
CA ASN A 164 -9.17 15.61 -3.31
C ASN A 164 -9.22 16.50 -4.57
N ARG A 165 -9.81 17.69 -4.43
CA ARG A 165 -9.86 18.75 -5.44
C ARG A 165 -10.75 18.43 -6.66
N PRO A 166 -11.40 19.45 -7.25
CA PRO A 166 -12.34 19.26 -8.35
C PRO A 166 -11.72 18.60 -9.59
N HIS A 167 -10.56 19.06 -10.04
CA HIS A 167 -9.90 18.51 -11.24
C HIS A 167 -9.46 17.04 -11.08
N ILE A 168 -9.07 16.64 -9.86
CA ILE A 168 -8.79 15.22 -9.56
C ILE A 168 -10.09 14.44 -9.59
N ALA A 169 -11.14 14.92 -8.95
CA ALA A 169 -12.43 14.22 -8.97
C ALA A 169 -12.92 14.04 -10.40
N THR A 170 -12.90 15.06 -11.22
CA THR A 170 -13.32 15.00 -12.63
C THR A 170 -12.52 13.97 -13.43
N LYS A 171 -11.21 13.86 -13.19
CA LYS A 171 -10.35 12.91 -13.91
C LYS A 171 -10.63 11.46 -13.53
N TYR A 172 -10.96 11.17 -12.27
CA TYR A 172 -10.97 9.81 -11.73
C TYR A 172 -12.38 9.23 -11.50
N VAL A 173 -13.40 10.06 -11.24
CA VAL A 173 -14.69 9.60 -10.73
C VAL A 173 -15.44 8.71 -11.70
N ASP A 174 -15.50 9.08 -12.97
CA ASP A 174 -16.27 8.33 -13.96
C ASP A 174 -15.64 6.97 -14.19
N PHE A 175 -14.32 6.93 -14.41
CA PHE A 175 -13.61 5.66 -14.55
C PHE A 175 -13.83 4.72 -13.36
N ILE A 176 -13.69 5.23 -12.12
CA ILE A 176 -13.86 4.42 -10.92
C ILE A 176 -15.29 3.87 -10.84
N LYS A 177 -16.31 4.69 -11.09
CA LYS A 177 -17.71 4.28 -11.03
C LYS A 177 -18.09 3.27 -12.11
N GLU A 178 -17.55 3.42 -13.32
CA GLU A 178 -17.89 2.55 -14.45
C GLU A 178 -17.16 1.21 -14.41
N ASN A 179 -15.94 1.16 -13.85
CA ASN A 179 -15.08 0.00 -13.95
C ASN A 179 -14.82 -0.73 -12.63
N THR A 180 -15.31 -0.20 -11.50
CA THR A 180 -15.01 -0.74 -10.17
C THR A 180 -16.21 -0.70 -9.23
N ASN A 181 -16.10 -1.39 -8.09
CA ASN A 181 -17.06 -1.33 -6.98
C ASN A 181 -16.61 -0.38 -5.86
N ILE A 182 -15.59 0.43 -6.10
CA ILE A 182 -14.96 1.31 -5.11
C ILE A 182 -15.92 2.46 -4.76
N LYS A 183 -16.14 2.68 -3.47
CA LYS A 183 -16.92 3.84 -2.99
C LYS A 183 -16.10 5.12 -3.15
N VAL A 184 -16.67 6.12 -3.81
CA VAL A 184 -16.01 7.41 -4.00
C VAL A 184 -16.44 8.40 -2.94
N ILE A 185 -15.48 9.05 -2.30
CA ILE A 185 -15.66 10.24 -1.46
C ILE A 185 -14.92 11.39 -2.14
N TYR A 186 -15.61 12.48 -2.38
CA TYR A 186 -15.01 13.70 -2.91
C TYR A 186 -14.81 14.73 -1.78
N TYR A 187 -13.65 15.39 -1.79
CA TYR A 187 -13.35 16.51 -0.90
C TYR A 187 -12.81 17.72 -1.69
N GLY A 188 -13.58 18.81 -1.67
CA GLY A 188 -13.35 19.98 -2.51
C GLY A 188 -12.32 20.99 -2.00
N HIS A 189 -11.82 20.88 -0.77
CA HIS A 189 -11.01 21.85 -0.03
C HIS A 189 -11.64 23.24 0.09
N ASP A 190 -12.20 23.81 -0.98
CA ASP A 190 -12.93 25.07 -1.02
C ASP A 190 -14.11 24.99 -2.01
N LEU A 191 -14.90 26.06 -2.04
CA LEU A 191 -16.03 26.20 -2.96
C LEU A 191 -15.57 26.86 -4.27
N HIS A 192 -14.77 26.15 -5.05
CA HIS A 192 -14.18 26.64 -6.29
C HIS A 192 -15.20 27.30 -7.25
N PHE A 193 -16.43 26.76 -7.31
CA PHE A 193 -17.48 27.31 -8.17
C PHE A 193 -17.90 28.73 -7.76
N LEU A 194 -17.85 29.08 -6.47
CA LEU A 194 -18.11 30.44 -5.99
C LEU A 194 -16.99 31.41 -6.35
N ARG A 195 -15.77 30.95 -6.42
CA ARG A 195 -14.62 31.73 -6.82
C ARG A 195 -14.67 32.03 -8.31
N LEU A 196 -14.86 31.01 -9.15
CA LEU A 196 -14.92 31.15 -10.61
C LEU A 196 -16.15 31.94 -11.10
N GLY A 197 -17.25 31.93 -10.34
CA GLY A 197 -18.43 32.71 -10.69
C GLY A 197 -18.36 34.20 -10.30
N ARG A 198 -17.24 34.65 -9.69
CA ARG A 198 -16.97 36.05 -9.31
C ARG A 198 -15.92 36.73 -10.20
N GLU A 199 -15.26 36.01 -11.07
CA GLU A 199 -14.40 36.45 -12.14
C GLU A 199 -15.21 36.72 -13.42
#